data_0ad0800f57c32840124d294507918600
#
_entry.id   0ad0800f57c32840124d294507918600
#
_cell.length_a   1.000
_cell.length_b   1.000
_cell.length_c   1.000
_cell.angle_alpha   90.00
_cell.angle_beta   90.00
_cell.angle_gamma   90.00
#
_symmetry.space_group_name_H-M   'P 1'
#
loop_
_entity.id
_entity.type
_entity.pdbx_description
1 polymer ?
#
loop_
_entity_poly.entity_id
_entity_poly.type
_entity_poly.pdbx_seq_one_letter_code
_entity_poly.pdbx_strand_id
1 'polypeptide(L)'
;LDYHSNSRLNWSCESEDPMSMTKNTSQSIAVPVAAKVESLVLGLGATGLSVARYLKRNTIDARYFDSRSEPPGLDELRKLAPDAEIILGGSIDMVLENINRIIVSPGIADSEPILKVARESGIEIVSDIELFVREVTAPIVAITGSNGKSTVTTLLSHMCDASTRTALAGANLGEPALDLLERDKP
;
A
#
# COMPACT_ATOMS: atom_id res chain seq x y z
N LEU A 1 -1.80 3.28 -64.25
CA LEU A 1 -1.13 4.11 -65.26
C LEU A 1 -0.34 5.20 -64.59
N ASP A 2 0.99 5.02 -64.68
CA ASP A 2 2.09 5.96 -64.79
C ASP A 2 2.36 6.93 -63.60
N TYR A 3 3.37 6.77 -62.85
CA TYR A 3 4.86 6.65 -62.93
C TYR A 3 5.58 7.96 -63.40
N HIS A 4 6.55 8.32 -62.59
CA HIS A 4 7.64 9.32 -62.71
C HIS A 4 7.34 10.74 -62.21
N SER A 5 8.25 11.44 -61.50
CA SER A 5 9.71 11.46 -61.57
C SER A 5 10.34 12.14 -60.38
N ASN A 6 11.43 11.63 -59.97
CA ASN A 6 12.72 12.08 -59.50
C ASN A 6 12.99 13.61 -59.54
N SER A 7 13.37 14.20 -58.39
CA SER A 7 14.22 15.38 -58.38
C SER A 7 15.20 15.30 -57.20
N ARG A 8 16.47 15.17 -57.56
CA ARG A 8 17.67 15.23 -56.72
C ARG A 8 17.80 16.62 -56.15
N LEU A 9 17.96 16.75 -54.86
CA LEU A 9 18.42 17.98 -54.24
C LEU A 9 19.93 17.86 -53.90
N ASN A 10 20.62 18.81 -54.44
CA ASN A 10 22.02 19.06 -54.51
C ASN A 10 22.55 19.47 -53.11
N TRP A 11 23.67 18.88 -52.66
CA TRP A 11 24.41 19.28 -51.48
C TRP A 11 25.46 20.29 -51.88
N SER A 12 25.31 21.55 -51.53
CA SER A 12 26.36 22.52 -51.53
C SER A 12 26.97 22.60 -50.13
N CYS A 13 28.24 22.25 -50.06
CA CYS A 13 29.11 22.41 -48.91
C CYS A 13 29.58 23.87 -48.88
N GLU A 14 29.17 24.63 -47.89
CA GLU A 14 29.82 25.89 -47.53
C GLU A 14 30.44 25.73 -46.16
N SER A 15 31.77 25.95 -46.19
CA SER A 15 32.67 25.99 -45.06
C SER A 15 32.55 27.34 -44.37
N GLU A 16 32.19 27.33 -43.07
CA GLU A 16 32.45 28.48 -42.19
C GLU A 16 33.09 28.05 -40.87
N ASP A 17 33.98 28.90 -40.42
CA ASP A 17 35.08 28.75 -39.45
C ASP A 17 34.70 28.44 -38.01
N PRO A 18 35.60 27.86 -37.21
CA PRO A 18 35.40 27.56 -35.81
C PRO A 18 35.92 28.68 -34.93
N MET A 19 35.08 29.38 -34.21
CA MET A 19 35.37 29.98 -32.89
C MET A 19 34.21 30.84 -32.38
N SER A 20 33.36 30.21 -31.58
CA SER A 20 32.62 30.93 -30.54
C SER A 20 32.33 29.94 -29.43
N MET A 21 33.17 29.95 -28.41
CA MET A 21 32.93 29.27 -27.13
C MET A 21 31.75 29.93 -26.43
N THR A 22 30.55 29.45 -26.64
CA THR A 22 29.44 29.70 -25.72
C THR A 22 29.41 28.58 -24.68
N LYS A 23 29.64 28.97 -23.44
CA LYS A 23 29.56 28.13 -22.24
C LYS A 23 28.19 27.46 -22.21
N ASN A 24 28.15 26.20 -22.52
CA ASN A 24 26.96 25.36 -22.33
C ASN A 24 26.85 25.10 -20.85
N THR A 25 26.05 25.90 -20.15
CA THR A 25 25.62 25.65 -18.78
C THR A 25 24.80 24.36 -18.80
N SER A 26 25.42 23.27 -18.39
CA SER A 26 24.72 21.99 -18.15
C SER A 26 23.68 22.22 -17.08
N GLN A 27 22.47 22.58 -17.49
CA GLN A 27 21.32 22.44 -16.63
C GLN A 27 21.13 20.94 -16.41
N SER A 28 21.54 20.48 -15.26
CA SER A 28 21.15 19.15 -14.78
C SER A 28 19.63 19.18 -14.67
N ILE A 29 18.96 18.51 -15.59
CA ILE A 29 17.55 18.17 -15.45
C ILE A 29 17.48 17.27 -14.23
N ALA A 30 17.08 17.83 -13.09
CA ALA A 30 16.74 17.05 -11.93
C ALA A 30 15.60 16.11 -12.36
N VAL A 31 15.92 14.84 -12.54
CA VAL A 31 14.91 13.79 -12.68
C VAL A 31 14.07 13.88 -11.43
N PRO A 32 12.74 14.06 -11.51
CA PRO A 32 11.92 14.06 -10.33
C PRO A 32 12.20 12.74 -9.60
N VAL A 33 12.71 12.81 -8.38
CA VAL A 33 12.75 11.67 -7.48
C VAL A 33 11.30 11.21 -7.41
N ALA A 34 11.02 9.97 -7.87
CA ALA A 34 9.70 9.41 -7.83
C ALA A 34 9.13 9.67 -6.44
N ALA A 35 8.01 10.37 -6.36
CA ALA A 35 7.42 10.74 -5.09
C ALA A 35 7.27 9.47 -4.27
N LYS A 36 7.92 9.43 -3.08
CA LYS A 36 7.88 8.28 -2.19
C LYS A 36 6.42 7.97 -1.92
N VAL A 37 5.96 6.77 -2.27
CA VAL A 37 4.59 6.36 -2.02
C VAL A 37 4.42 6.30 -0.50
N GLU A 38 3.70 7.25 0.07
CA GLU A 38 3.36 7.22 1.48
C GLU A 38 2.06 6.46 1.68
N SER A 39 2.09 5.49 2.58
CA SER A 39 0.92 4.74 3.00
C SER A 39 0.36 5.34 4.28
N LEU A 40 -0.98 5.47 4.36
CA LEU A 40 -1.69 5.83 5.56
C LEU A 40 -2.38 4.59 6.15
N VAL A 41 -2.08 4.27 7.40
CA VAL A 41 -2.82 3.23 8.15
C VAL A 41 -3.93 3.90 8.94
N LEU A 42 -5.18 3.52 8.65
CA LEU A 42 -6.36 4.09 9.27
C LEU A 42 -6.91 3.14 10.34
N GLY A 43 -6.85 3.57 11.60
CA GLY A 43 -7.26 2.81 12.77
C GLY A 43 -6.12 2.06 13.46
N LEU A 44 -5.95 2.29 14.76
CA LEU A 44 -4.88 1.73 15.61
C LEU A 44 -5.43 0.72 16.62
N GLY A 45 -6.20 -0.26 16.12
CA GLY A 45 -6.57 -1.47 16.84
C GLY A 45 -5.61 -2.62 16.53
N ALA A 46 -6.01 -3.85 16.85
CA ALA A 46 -5.23 -5.06 16.58
C ALA A 46 -4.84 -5.20 15.10
N THR A 47 -5.78 -4.93 14.19
CA THR A 47 -5.53 -4.95 12.74
C THR A 47 -4.52 -3.88 12.33
N GLY A 48 -4.66 -2.64 12.81
CA GLY A 48 -3.72 -1.57 12.49
C GLY A 48 -2.29 -1.87 12.96
N LEU A 49 -2.14 -2.51 14.11
CA LEU A 49 -0.85 -2.99 14.60
C LEU A 49 -0.26 -4.12 13.74
N SER A 50 -1.10 -5.05 13.30
CA SER A 50 -0.69 -6.10 12.36
C SER A 50 -0.22 -5.52 11.03
N VAL A 51 -0.94 -4.54 10.48
CA VAL A 51 -0.51 -3.77 9.31
C VAL A 51 0.83 -3.07 9.57
N ALA A 52 1.00 -2.43 10.73
CA ALA A 52 2.25 -1.75 11.07
C ALA A 52 3.44 -2.73 11.13
N ARG A 53 3.26 -3.93 11.71
CA ARG A 53 4.28 -4.98 11.71
C ARG A 53 4.62 -5.42 10.29
N TYR A 54 3.61 -5.63 9.45
CA TYR A 54 3.78 -6.00 8.05
C TYR A 54 4.56 -4.92 7.28
N LEU A 55 4.18 -3.64 7.38
CA LEU A 55 4.85 -2.55 6.70
C LEU A 55 6.31 -2.40 7.14
N LYS A 56 6.57 -2.53 8.44
CA LYS A 56 7.94 -2.48 8.98
C LYS A 56 8.81 -3.61 8.43
N ARG A 57 8.31 -4.84 8.36
CA ARG A 57 9.06 -5.97 7.78
C ARG A 57 9.43 -5.75 6.33
N ASN A 58 8.54 -5.09 5.58
CA ASN A 58 8.75 -4.80 4.17
C ASN A 58 9.47 -3.46 3.92
N THR A 59 9.94 -2.80 4.99
CA THR A 59 10.65 -1.50 4.91
C THR A 59 9.82 -0.42 4.19
N ILE A 60 8.51 -0.43 4.44
CA ILE A 60 7.55 0.53 3.90
C ILE A 60 7.25 1.56 4.97
N ASP A 61 7.56 2.82 4.70
CA ASP A 61 7.20 3.92 5.58
C ASP A 61 5.69 4.19 5.49
N ALA A 62 5.11 4.54 6.64
CA ALA A 62 3.69 4.84 6.72
C ALA A 62 3.41 5.90 7.78
N ARG A 63 2.36 6.68 7.51
CA ARG A 63 1.69 7.54 8.47
C ARG A 63 0.55 6.75 9.12
N TYR A 64 0.25 7.05 10.36
CA TYR A 64 -0.79 6.37 11.13
C TYR A 64 -1.82 7.37 11.63
N PHE A 65 -3.09 7.02 11.51
CA PHE A 65 -4.19 7.87 11.98
C PHE A 65 -5.22 7.07 12.76
N ASP A 66 -5.67 7.66 13.88
CA ASP A 66 -6.85 7.19 14.61
C ASP A 66 -7.65 8.41 15.09
N SER A 67 -8.98 8.34 14.99
CA SER A 67 -9.86 9.41 15.45
C SER A 67 -9.89 9.56 16.98
N ARG A 68 -9.50 8.53 17.72
CA ARG A 68 -9.40 8.53 19.18
C ARG A 68 -8.10 9.14 19.64
N SER A 69 -8.12 9.82 20.78
CA SER A 69 -6.90 10.35 21.42
C SER A 69 -6.01 9.25 22.01
N GLU A 70 -6.60 8.14 22.44
CA GLU A 70 -5.92 7.02 23.08
C GLU A 70 -6.39 5.68 22.46
N PRO A 71 -5.99 5.36 21.23
CA PRO A 71 -6.31 4.07 20.64
C PRO A 71 -5.51 2.93 21.31
N PRO A 72 -6.09 1.72 21.40
CA PRO A 72 -5.48 0.62 22.19
C PRO A 72 -4.12 0.17 21.68
N GLY A 73 -3.78 0.42 20.42
CA GLY A 73 -2.50 0.03 19.83
C GLY A 73 -1.40 1.11 19.92
N LEU A 74 -1.67 2.27 20.51
CA LEU A 74 -0.77 3.42 20.44
C LEU A 74 0.62 3.15 21.02
N ASP A 75 0.67 2.59 22.22
CA ASP A 75 1.94 2.35 22.91
C ASP A 75 2.80 1.27 22.22
N GLU A 76 2.14 0.25 21.67
CA GLU A 76 2.84 -0.77 20.90
C GLU A 76 3.36 -0.20 19.57
N LEU A 77 2.56 0.61 18.89
CA LEU A 77 2.97 1.28 17.65
C LEU A 77 4.20 2.19 17.87
N ARG A 78 4.22 2.98 18.94
CA ARG A 78 5.36 3.83 19.28
C ARG A 78 6.66 3.04 19.50
N LYS A 79 6.56 1.84 20.08
CA LYS A 79 7.72 0.94 20.23
C LYS A 79 8.13 0.31 18.91
N LEU A 80 7.15 -0.04 18.08
CA LEU A 80 7.36 -0.69 16.80
C LEU A 80 7.96 0.26 15.75
N ALA A 81 7.45 1.49 15.68
CA ALA A 81 7.82 2.50 14.69
C ALA A 81 8.00 3.87 15.38
N PRO A 82 9.10 4.08 16.13
CA PRO A 82 9.31 5.27 16.94
C PRO A 82 9.41 6.56 16.12
N ASP A 83 9.85 6.47 14.87
CA ASP A 83 10.03 7.61 13.96
C ASP A 83 8.80 7.85 13.05
N ALA A 84 7.76 7.04 13.19
CA ALA A 84 6.57 7.18 12.36
C ALA A 84 5.70 8.37 12.78
N GLU A 85 5.13 9.04 11.80
CA GLU A 85 4.15 10.09 12.04
C GLU A 85 2.81 9.47 12.50
N ILE A 86 2.38 9.81 13.72
CA ILE A 86 1.13 9.34 14.32
C ILE A 86 0.24 10.53 14.58
N ILE A 87 -0.93 10.58 13.93
CA ILE A 87 -1.92 11.63 14.07
C ILE A 87 -3.11 11.07 14.83
N LEU A 88 -3.44 11.68 15.95
CA LEU A 88 -4.56 11.30 16.81
C LEU A 88 -5.60 12.41 16.82
N GLY A 89 -6.80 12.13 16.34
CA GLY A 89 -7.81 13.17 16.10
C GLY A 89 -7.38 14.10 14.95
N GLY A 90 -8.02 15.26 14.83
CA GLY A 90 -7.59 16.32 13.91
C GLY A 90 -8.35 16.37 12.58
N SER A 91 -7.88 17.26 11.69
CA SER A 91 -8.48 17.49 10.38
C SER A 91 -8.03 16.47 9.35
N ILE A 92 -8.97 15.99 8.54
CA ILE A 92 -8.75 15.01 7.47
C ILE A 92 -7.79 15.54 6.40
N ASP A 93 -7.83 16.82 6.09
CA ASP A 93 -7.05 17.40 4.99
C ASP A 93 -5.54 17.27 5.22
N MET A 94 -5.09 17.44 6.47
CA MET A 94 -3.67 17.29 6.83
C MET A 94 -3.20 15.83 6.79
N VAL A 95 -4.12 14.89 6.97
CA VAL A 95 -3.80 13.45 7.04
C VAL A 95 -3.53 12.87 5.66
N LEU A 96 -4.16 13.41 4.61
CA LEU A 96 -4.08 12.90 3.24
C LEU A 96 -2.98 13.54 2.39
N GLU A 97 -2.26 14.53 2.92
CA GLU A 97 -1.19 15.17 2.18
C GLU A 97 -0.07 14.18 1.84
N ASN A 98 0.28 14.07 0.57
CA ASN A 98 1.29 13.14 0.02
C ASN A 98 0.98 11.64 0.23
N ILE A 99 -0.29 11.27 0.47
CA ILE A 99 -0.74 9.89 0.58
C ILE A 99 -1.22 9.38 -0.78
N ASN A 100 -0.72 8.20 -1.16
CA ASN A 100 -1.11 7.51 -2.38
C ASN A 100 -1.91 6.22 -2.10
N ARG A 101 -1.84 5.72 -0.86
CA ARG A 101 -2.54 4.52 -0.43
C ARG A 101 -3.04 4.65 1.00
N ILE A 102 -4.27 4.22 1.24
CA ILE A 102 -4.84 4.06 2.58
C ILE A 102 -5.05 2.57 2.85
N ILE A 103 -4.54 2.11 3.99
CA ILE A 103 -4.81 0.77 4.50
C ILE A 103 -5.82 0.91 5.61
N VAL A 104 -7.04 0.42 5.38
CA VAL A 104 -8.17 0.62 6.27
C VAL A 104 -8.43 -0.61 7.13
N SER A 105 -8.60 -0.40 8.45
CA SER A 105 -9.01 -1.46 9.37
C SER A 105 -10.50 -1.80 9.19
N PRO A 106 -10.92 -3.08 9.33
CA PRO A 106 -12.32 -3.52 9.13
C PRO A 106 -13.37 -2.83 10.03
N GLY A 107 -12.93 -2.26 11.16
CA GLY A 107 -13.81 -1.52 12.07
C GLY A 107 -14.15 -0.10 11.61
N ILE A 108 -13.52 0.40 10.56
CA ILE A 108 -13.77 1.73 10.01
C ILE A 108 -14.94 1.64 9.03
N ALA A 109 -15.96 2.48 9.24
CA ALA A 109 -17.11 2.49 8.36
C ALA A 109 -16.75 3.03 6.97
N ASP A 110 -17.28 2.41 5.92
CA ASP A 110 -17.05 2.83 4.54
C ASP A 110 -17.57 4.25 4.22
N SER A 111 -18.49 4.75 5.08
CA SER A 111 -19.04 6.10 5.05
C SER A 111 -18.15 7.16 5.70
N GLU A 112 -17.00 6.80 6.26
CA GLU A 112 -16.10 7.77 6.89
C GLU A 112 -15.67 8.87 5.89
N PRO A 113 -15.74 10.15 6.29
CA PRO A 113 -15.43 11.27 5.40
C PRO A 113 -14.06 11.17 4.74
N ILE A 114 -13.04 10.68 5.46
CA ILE A 114 -11.68 10.51 4.95
C ILE A 114 -11.63 9.55 3.76
N LEU A 115 -12.43 8.47 3.78
CA LEU A 115 -12.47 7.50 2.70
C LEU A 115 -13.19 8.07 1.46
N LYS A 116 -14.16 8.97 1.67
CA LYS A 116 -14.83 9.66 0.57
C LYS A 116 -13.85 10.61 -0.14
N VAL A 117 -13.15 11.47 0.60
CA VAL A 117 -12.15 12.39 0.05
C VAL A 117 -11.04 11.61 -0.66
N ALA A 118 -10.58 10.50 -0.09
CA ALA A 118 -9.56 9.65 -0.70
C ALA A 118 -10.00 9.09 -2.06
N ARG A 119 -11.25 8.60 -2.18
CA ARG A 119 -11.81 8.12 -3.46
C ARG A 119 -11.89 9.24 -4.49
N GLU A 120 -12.37 10.41 -4.09
CA GLU A 120 -12.48 11.58 -4.97
C GLU A 120 -11.09 12.07 -5.45
N SER A 121 -10.05 11.86 -4.63
CA SER A 121 -8.66 12.21 -4.95
C SER A 121 -7.89 11.11 -5.69
N GLY A 122 -8.52 9.96 -5.97
CA GLY A 122 -7.87 8.83 -6.65
C GLY A 122 -6.84 8.07 -5.80
N ILE A 123 -6.90 8.20 -4.48
CA ILE A 123 -6.03 7.47 -3.54
C ILE A 123 -6.48 6.00 -3.48
N GLU A 124 -5.54 5.07 -3.59
CA GLU A 124 -5.81 3.63 -3.45
C GLU A 124 -6.28 3.31 -2.03
N ILE A 125 -7.42 2.63 -1.88
CA ILE A 125 -7.92 2.17 -0.59
C ILE A 125 -7.89 0.65 -0.58
N VAL A 126 -7.13 0.08 0.35
CA VAL A 126 -6.97 -1.37 0.52
C VAL A 126 -7.29 -1.79 1.95
N SER A 127 -7.72 -3.04 2.15
CA SER A 127 -7.85 -3.63 3.47
C SER A 127 -6.60 -4.45 3.85
N ASP A 128 -6.49 -4.82 5.12
CA ASP A 128 -5.50 -5.79 5.59
C ASP A 128 -5.64 -7.15 4.87
N ILE A 129 -6.87 -7.56 4.59
CA ILE A 129 -7.14 -8.80 3.84
C ILE A 129 -6.64 -8.69 2.40
N GLU A 130 -6.81 -7.55 1.76
CA GLU A 130 -6.28 -7.32 0.41
C GLU A 130 -4.74 -7.44 0.38
N LEU A 131 -4.06 -6.85 1.36
CA LEU A 131 -2.61 -6.99 1.50
C LEU A 131 -2.21 -8.45 1.75
N PHE A 132 -2.93 -9.14 2.63
CA PHE A 132 -2.71 -10.56 2.90
C PHE A 132 -2.84 -11.42 1.63
N VAL A 133 -3.89 -11.21 0.84
CA VAL A 133 -4.13 -11.98 -0.40
C VAL A 133 -3.03 -11.74 -1.45
N ARG A 134 -2.44 -10.54 -1.48
CA ARG A 134 -1.33 -10.23 -2.39
C ARG A 134 -0.03 -10.96 -2.04
N GLU A 135 0.16 -11.32 -0.78
CA GLU A 135 1.41 -11.91 -0.25
C GLU A 135 1.34 -13.43 -0.07
N VAL A 136 0.17 -13.95 0.30
CA VAL A 136 0.03 -15.37 0.63
C VAL A 136 0.16 -16.25 -0.61
N THR A 137 0.96 -17.31 -0.50
CA THR A 137 1.15 -18.31 -1.56
C THR A 137 0.33 -19.58 -1.34
N ALA A 138 -0.10 -19.83 -0.10
CA ALA A 138 -0.93 -20.96 0.27
C ALA A 138 -2.37 -20.81 -0.23
N PRO A 139 -3.11 -21.91 -0.47
CA PRO A 139 -4.53 -21.87 -0.79
C PRO A 139 -5.35 -21.20 0.32
N ILE A 140 -6.26 -20.31 -0.06
CA ILE A 140 -7.14 -19.61 0.87
C ILE A 140 -8.55 -20.19 0.79
N VAL A 141 -9.15 -20.43 1.95
CA VAL A 141 -10.58 -20.72 2.08
C VAL A 141 -11.25 -19.52 2.78
N ALA A 142 -12.00 -18.73 2.03
CA ALA A 142 -12.74 -17.60 2.55
C ALA A 142 -14.15 -18.04 3.01
N ILE A 143 -14.50 -17.73 4.27
CA ILE A 143 -15.78 -18.08 4.87
C ILE A 143 -16.53 -16.79 5.21
N THR A 144 -17.67 -16.59 4.57
CA THR A 144 -18.56 -15.46 4.82
C THR A 144 -19.97 -15.94 5.21
N GLY A 145 -20.78 -15.03 5.70
CA GLY A 145 -22.17 -15.31 6.10
C GLY A 145 -22.62 -14.46 7.27
N SER A 146 -23.93 -14.44 7.53
CA SER A 146 -24.50 -13.70 8.67
C SER A 146 -24.19 -14.39 10.02
N ASN A 147 -24.30 -15.70 10.09
CA ASN A 147 -24.08 -16.50 11.30
C ASN A 147 -23.20 -17.72 11.02
N GLY A 148 -22.59 -18.31 12.06
CA GLY A 148 -21.88 -19.58 11.99
C GLY A 148 -20.47 -19.53 11.38
N LYS A 149 -20.00 -18.37 10.94
CA LYS A 149 -18.66 -18.23 10.34
C LYS A 149 -17.54 -18.85 11.19
N SER A 150 -17.46 -18.44 12.45
CA SER A 150 -16.44 -18.91 13.38
C SER A 150 -16.51 -20.42 13.59
N THR A 151 -17.71 -20.98 13.73
CA THR A 151 -17.93 -22.42 13.90
C THR A 151 -17.43 -23.21 12.67
N VAL A 152 -17.78 -22.74 11.47
CA VAL A 152 -17.36 -23.39 10.21
C VAL A 152 -15.85 -23.29 10.04
N THR A 153 -15.24 -22.14 10.34
CA THR A 153 -13.79 -21.94 10.25
C THR A 153 -13.05 -22.88 11.23
N THR A 154 -13.50 -22.95 12.49
CA THR A 154 -12.90 -23.84 13.49
C THR A 154 -13.04 -25.31 13.09
N LEU A 155 -14.23 -25.72 12.59
CA LEU A 155 -14.45 -27.08 12.13
C LEU A 155 -13.53 -27.44 10.97
N LEU A 156 -13.42 -26.56 9.99
CA LEU A 156 -12.54 -26.77 8.84
C LEU A 156 -11.06 -26.88 9.26
N SER A 157 -10.62 -26.02 10.19
CA SER A 157 -9.25 -26.12 10.75
C SER A 157 -8.99 -27.48 11.37
N HIS A 158 -9.89 -27.98 12.23
CA HIS A 158 -9.78 -29.30 12.84
C HIS A 158 -9.80 -30.44 11.79
N MET A 159 -10.59 -30.30 10.74
CA MET A 159 -10.60 -31.30 9.63
C MET A 159 -9.27 -31.32 8.88
N CYS A 160 -8.67 -30.16 8.64
CA CYS A 160 -7.33 -30.08 8.02
C CYS A 160 -6.28 -30.74 8.92
N ASP A 161 -6.26 -30.41 10.21
CA ASP A 161 -5.32 -31.00 11.18
C ASP A 161 -5.45 -32.53 11.24
N ALA A 162 -6.69 -33.03 11.23
CA ALA A 162 -6.95 -34.49 11.20
C ALA A 162 -6.49 -35.15 9.89
N SER A 163 -6.38 -34.39 8.80
CA SER A 163 -5.90 -34.88 7.50
C SER A 163 -4.40 -34.69 7.26
N THR A 164 -3.61 -34.42 8.31
CA THR A 164 -2.17 -34.11 8.25
C THR A 164 -1.82 -32.84 7.44
N ARG A 165 -2.75 -31.95 7.23
CA ARG A 165 -2.53 -30.64 6.58
C ARG A 165 -2.63 -29.54 7.64
N THR A 166 -1.60 -28.72 7.73
CA THR A 166 -1.66 -27.54 8.58
C THR A 166 -2.58 -26.50 7.97
N ALA A 167 -3.54 -25.99 8.76
CA ALA A 167 -4.37 -24.87 8.38
C ALA A 167 -4.30 -23.77 9.45
N LEU A 168 -4.03 -22.55 9.02
CA LEU A 168 -4.05 -21.38 9.89
C LEU A 168 -5.40 -20.66 9.73
N ALA A 169 -6.07 -20.41 10.84
CA ALA A 169 -7.32 -19.64 10.88
C ALA A 169 -7.06 -18.27 11.48
N GLY A 170 -7.57 -17.21 10.86
CA GLY A 170 -7.32 -15.85 11.32
C GLY A 170 -8.35 -14.84 10.81
N ALA A 171 -7.98 -13.59 10.80
CA ALA A 171 -8.80 -12.40 10.58
C ALA A 171 -9.71 -12.13 11.79
N ASN A 172 -11.02 -12.33 11.69
CA ASN A 172 -11.94 -12.10 12.80
C ASN A 172 -11.91 -13.20 13.88
N LEU A 173 -11.09 -14.22 13.72
CA LEU A 173 -10.88 -15.32 14.67
C LEU A 173 -9.53 -15.21 15.39
N GLY A 174 -9.41 -14.15 16.22
CA GLY A 174 -8.28 -14.00 17.13
C GLY A 174 -7.06 -13.34 16.52
N GLU A 175 -6.35 -13.97 15.60
CA GLU A 175 -5.12 -13.43 15.02
C GLU A 175 -5.40 -12.67 13.71
N PRO A 176 -4.89 -11.43 13.55
CA PRO A 176 -4.99 -10.70 12.29
C PRO A 176 -4.35 -11.45 11.12
N ALA A 177 -4.94 -11.34 9.93
CA ALA A 177 -4.52 -12.11 8.76
C ALA A 177 -3.03 -11.91 8.39
N LEU A 178 -2.52 -10.68 8.44
CA LEU A 178 -1.14 -10.37 8.09
C LEU A 178 -0.11 -10.96 9.07
N ASP A 179 -0.50 -11.24 10.32
CA ASP A 179 0.38 -11.90 11.29
C ASP A 179 0.53 -13.40 10.98
N LEU A 180 -0.45 -14.01 10.29
CA LEU A 180 -0.35 -15.40 9.83
C LEU A 180 0.75 -15.61 8.79
N LEU A 181 1.10 -14.58 8.01
CA LEU A 181 2.19 -14.67 7.03
C LEU A 181 3.56 -14.99 7.65
N GLU A 182 3.74 -14.80 8.95
CA GLU A 182 4.96 -15.16 9.65
C GLU A 182 5.03 -16.61 10.07
N ARG A 183 3.87 -17.24 10.25
CA ARG A 183 3.77 -18.63 10.71
C ARG A 183 3.89 -19.65 9.58
N ASP A 184 3.56 -19.24 8.37
CA ASP A 184 3.45 -20.11 7.20
C ASP A 184 4.69 -20.05 6.29
N LYS A 185 5.87 -19.87 6.89
CA LYS A 185 7.11 -20.11 6.14
C LYS A 185 7.45 -21.59 6.30
N PRO A 186 7.19 -22.41 5.27
CA PRO A 186 7.61 -23.79 5.28
C PRO A 186 9.15 -23.93 5.36
#